data_87ee925a20a7802a6bdfd26de9fe7b99
#
_entry.id   87ee925a20a7802a6bdfd26de9fe7b99
#
_cell.length_a   1.000
_cell.length_b   1.000
_cell.length_c   1.000
_cell.angle_alpha   90.00
_cell.angle_beta   90.00
_cell.angle_gamma   90.00
#
_symmetry.space_group_name_H-M   'P 1'
#
loop_
_entity.id
_entity.type
_entity.pdbx_description
1 polymer ?
#
loop_
_entity_poly.entity_id
_entity_poly.type
_entity_poly.pdbx_seq_one_letter_code
_entity_poly.pdbx_strand_id
1 'polypeptide(L)'
;MNLIGNSWDNILEEEYQKDYFKKIVLYINEAYKERPIYQPKNYILRALSLTDYNEVKVVILGQDPYHGVGEANGLAFSVNNGIKLPPSLQNIYKELNSDLNIPISTKGDLTCWAKEGVLLLNTVLTVEKDRPASHKNLGWENFTDAIIKKINEKDAPVVFILWGNFAKIKKSLITNPKHLIIESSHPSPFSCNYGFFGSRPFSRTNKFLKENNIKEIDFTVK
;
A
#
# COMPACT_ATOMS: atom_id res chain seq x y z
N MET A 1 22.97 -3.10 -2.31
CA MET A 1 22.35 -4.35 -1.80
C MET A 1 21.05 -4.55 -2.58
N ASN A 2 20.94 -5.61 -3.36
CA ASN A 2 19.71 -5.85 -4.17
C ASN A 2 18.69 -6.60 -3.31
N LEU A 3 17.80 -5.88 -2.67
CA LEU A 3 16.74 -6.43 -1.79
C LEU A 3 15.41 -6.63 -2.53
N ILE A 4 15.16 -5.83 -3.57
CA ILE A 4 13.87 -5.74 -4.28
C ILE A 4 14.00 -6.31 -5.70
N GLY A 5 15.13 -6.06 -6.38
CA GLY A 5 15.44 -6.57 -7.72
C GLY A 5 14.96 -5.67 -8.86
N ASN A 6 14.72 -4.39 -8.60
CA ASN A 6 14.32 -3.40 -9.61
C ASN A 6 14.88 -2.00 -9.28
N SER A 7 14.35 -0.93 -9.91
CA SER A 7 14.86 0.43 -9.73
C SER A 7 14.81 0.96 -8.29
N TRP A 8 13.95 0.42 -7.44
CA TRP A 8 13.90 0.78 -6.03
C TRP A 8 15.21 0.54 -5.28
N ASP A 9 15.99 -0.47 -5.67
CA ASP A 9 17.26 -0.76 -5.00
C ASP A 9 18.24 0.41 -5.09
N ASN A 10 18.29 1.11 -6.23
CA ASN A 10 19.10 2.32 -6.39
C ASN A 10 18.48 3.53 -5.67
N ILE A 11 17.15 3.69 -5.75
CA ILE A 11 16.42 4.81 -5.14
C ILE A 11 16.52 4.79 -3.61
N LEU A 12 16.57 3.60 -3.01
CA LEU A 12 16.60 3.39 -1.55
C LEU A 12 17.98 3.00 -1.01
N GLU A 13 19.05 3.05 -1.84
CA GLU A 13 20.38 2.60 -1.44
C GLU A 13 20.87 3.26 -0.15
N GLU A 14 20.68 4.57 -0.02
CA GLU A 14 21.04 5.33 1.19
C GLU A 14 20.24 4.89 2.42
N GLU A 15 18.95 4.53 2.25
CA GLU A 15 18.11 4.09 3.35
C GLU A 15 18.60 2.77 3.94
N TYR A 16 19.11 1.86 3.11
CA TYR A 16 19.65 0.58 3.56
C TYR A 16 20.90 0.72 4.45
N GLN A 17 21.60 1.85 4.37
CA GLN A 17 22.81 2.12 5.19
C GLN A 17 22.46 2.73 6.54
N LYS A 18 21.26 3.26 6.74
CA LYS A 18 20.86 3.93 7.97
C LYS A 18 20.71 2.95 9.14
N ASP A 19 21.07 3.40 10.33
CA ASP A 19 21.05 2.57 11.54
C ASP A 19 19.67 2.01 11.87
N TYR A 20 18.61 2.78 11.64
CA TYR A 20 17.26 2.30 11.89
C TYR A 20 16.91 1.11 11.01
N PHE A 21 17.31 1.12 9.73
CA PHE A 21 17.04 0.02 8.81
C PHE A 21 17.83 -1.24 9.20
N LYS A 22 19.11 -1.07 9.55
CA LYS A 22 19.93 -2.19 10.05
C LYS A 22 19.34 -2.81 11.33
N LYS A 23 18.83 -1.98 12.26
CA LYS A 23 18.15 -2.45 13.47
C LYS A 23 16.86 -3.22 13.13
N ILE A 24 16.04 -2.75 12.18
CA ILE A 24 14.85 -3.48 11.71
C ILE A 24 15.26 -4.85 11.18
N VAL A 25 16.25 -4.92 10.29
CA VAL A 25 16.70 -6.18 9.67
C VAL A 25 17.18 -7.17 10.73
N LEU A 26 17.96 -6.73 11.72
CA LEU A 26 18.41 -7.57 12.82
C LEU A 26 17.21 -8.10 13.64
N TYR A 27 16.32 -7.21 14.08
CA TYR A 27 15.14 -7.57 14.86
C TYR A 27 14.26 -8.59 14.11
N ILE A 28 13.95 -8.32 12.83
CA ILE A 28 13.10 -9.17 12.01
C ILE A 28 13.73 -10.56 11.82
N ASN A 29 15.03 -10.62 11.59
CA ASN A 29 15.72 -11.91 11.45
C ASN A 29 15.61 -12.80 12.69
N GLU A 30 15.65 -12.22 13.88
CA GLU A 30 15.45 -12.97 15.14
C GLU A 30 13.96 -13.26 15.38
N ALA A 31 13.10 -12.27 15.22
CA ALA A 31 11.66 -12.43 15.47
C ALA A 31 11.01 -13.56 14.65
N TYR A 32 11.41 -13.72 13.36
CA TYR A 32 10.91 -14.84 12.53
C TYR A 32 11.38 -16.22 12.98
N LYS A 33 12.44 -16.34 13.79
CA LYS A 33 12.88 -17.61 14.37
C LYS A 33 12.07 -17.97 15.63
N GLU A 34 11.66 -16.96 16.38
CA GLU A 34 11.08 -17.13 17.71
C GLU A 34 9.56 -17.17 17.71
N ARG A 35 8.91 -16.51 16.76
CA ARG A 35 7.46 -16.32 16.78
C ARG A 35 6.87 -16.20 15.38
N PRO A 36 5.57 -16.51 15.20
CA PRO A 36 4.91 -16.34 13.92
C PRO A 36 4.73 -14.86 13.60
N ILE A 37 5.46 -14.39 12.58
CA ILE A 37 5.38 -13.06 12.03
C ILE A 37 4.67 -13.12 10.66
N TYR A 38 3.81 -12.19 10.38
CA TYR A 38 3.20 -11.95 9.07
C TYR A 38 3.70 -10.63 8.49
N GLN A 39 3.90 -10.54 7.26
CA GLN A 39 3.73 -11.47 6.15
C GLN A 39 4.92 -12.46 6.04
N PRO A 40 4.92 -13.43 5.05
CA PRO A 40 6.12 -14.24 4.79
C PRO A 40 7.33 -13.34 4.53
N LYS A 41 8.50 -13.73 4.99
CA LYS A 41 9.73 -12.90 4.95
C LYS A 41 10.07 -12.40 3.54
N ASN A 42 9.87 -13.24 2.53
CA ASN A 42 10.06 -12.89 1.12
C ASN A 42 9.00 -11.95 0.54
N TYR A 43 7.93 -11.64 1.30
CA TYR A 43 6.86 -10.73 0.90
C TYR A 43 6.93 -9.37 1.59
N ILE A 44 7.90 -9.15 2.48
CA ILE A 44 8.03 -7.88 3.22
C ILE A 44 8.13 -6.68 2.26
N LEU A 45 8.89 -6.81 1.16
CA LEU A 45 9.06 -5.77 0.15
C LEU A 45 8.28 -6.04 -1.15
N ARG A 46 7.30 -6.94 -1.12
CA ARG A 46 6.57 -7.38 -2.32
C ARG A 46 5.85 -6.24 -3.05
N ALA A 47 5.32 -5.27 -2.32
CA ALA A 47 4.69 -4.10 -2.94
C ALA A 47 5.66 -3.36 -3.87
N LEU A 48 6.91 -3.18 -3.44
CA LEU A 48 7.95 -2.54 -4.22
C LEU A 48 8.46 -3.43 -5.38
N SER A 49 8.52 -4.75 -5.16
CA SER A 49 8.98 -5.67 -6.22
C SER A 49 7.96 -5.81 -7.35
N LEU A 50 6.67 -5.67 -7.07
CA LEU A 50 5.60 -5.75 -8.06
C LEU A 50 5.33 -4.42 -8.78
N THR A 51 5.63 -3.30 -8.15
CA THR A 51 5.45 -1.96 -8.71
C THR A 51 6.80 -1.23 -8.71
N ASP A 52 7.51 -1.27 -9.84
CA ASP A 52 8.77 -0.55 -10.01
C ASP A 52 8.59 0.96 -9.77
N TYR A 53 9.64 1.63 -9.24
CA TYR A 53 9.59 3.07 -8.97
C TYR A 53 9.13 3.89 -10.18
N ASN A 54 9.63 3.56 -11.37
CA ASN A 54 9.30 4.28 -12.58
C ASN A 54 7.84 4.06 -13.00
N GLU A 55 7.25 2.91 -12.66
CA GLU A 55 5.89 2.53 -13.01
C GLU A 55 4.83 3.00 -12.00
N VAL A 56 5.25 3.56 -10.85
CA VAL A 56 4.30 4.07 -9.84
C VAL A 56 3.48 5.22 -10.41
N LYS A 57 2.18 5.01 -10.54
CA LYS A 57 1.15 5.99 -10.94
C LYS A 57 0.22 6.35 -9.79
N VAL A 58 -0.05 5.39 -8.91
CA VAL A 58 -0.96 5.52 -7.77
C VAL A 58 -0.30 4.94 -6.53
N VAL A 59 -0.49 5.58 -5.39
CA VAL A 59 -0.09 5.07 -4.07
C VAL A 59 -1.33 4.94 -3.22
N ILE A 60 -1.58 3.74 -2.67
CA ILE A 60 -2.62 3.49 -1.66
C ILE A 60 -1.92 3.07 -0.38
N LEU A 61 -2.11 3.83 0.70
CA LEU A 61 -1.47 3.54 1.98
C LEU A 61 -2.38 2.71 2.90
N GLY A 62 -1.86 1.55 3.33
CA GLY A 62 -2.40 0.77 4.43
C GLY A 62 -1.65 1.02 5.74
N GLN A 63 -2.11 0.45 6.84
CA GLN A 63 -1.48 0.57 8.16
C GLN A 63 -0.41 -0.49 8.34
N ASP A 64 -0.82 -1.72 8.58
CA ASP A 64 0.01 -2.90 8.81
C ASP A 64 -0.59 -4.11 8.08
N PRO A 65 0.16 -5.21 7.90
CA PRO A 65 -0.38 -6.42 7.28
C PRO A 65 -1.53 -7.02 8.08
N TYR A 66 -2.41 -7.76 7.42
CA TYR A 66 -3.36 -8.61 8.12
C TYR A 66 -2.62 -9.61 9.01
N HIS A 67 -3.13 -9.84 10.22
CA HIS A 67 -2.45 -10.63 11.25
C HIS A 67 -3.05 -12.04 11.44
N GLY A 68 -4.04 -12.41 10.64
CA GLY A 68 -4.60 -13.74 10.57
C GLY A 68 -3.77 -14.71 9.73
N VAL A 69 -3.94 -16.00 9.98
CA VAL A 69 -3.18 -17.07 9.29
C VAL A 69 -3.43 -17.03 7.78
N GLY A 70 -2.36 -16.89 7.01
CA GLY A 70 -2.42 -16.94 5.55
C GLY A 70 -3.09 -15.72 4.88
N GLU A 71 -3.46 -14.70 5.63
CA GLU A 71 -4.12 -13.49 5.07
C GLU A 71 -3.13 -12.61 4.31
N ALA A 72 -2.08 -12.14 4.97
CA ALA A 72 -1.15 -11.17 4.43
C ALA A 72 -0.36 -11.71 3.23
N ASN A 73 -0.35 -10.95 2.15
CA ASN A 73 0.36 -11.29 0.91
C ASN A 73 1.33 -10.22 0.42
N GLY A 74 1.70 -9.27 1.29
CA GLY A 74 2.69 -8.24 0.99
C GLY A 74 2.14 -6.96 0.35
N LEU A 75 0.84 -6.89 0.13
CA LEU A 75 0.15 -5.73 -0.45
C LEU A 75 -0.89 -5.19 0.54
N ALA A 76 -0.96 -3.86 0.67
CA ALA A 76 -1.98 -3.22 1.50
C ALA A 76 -3.40 -3.58 1.02
N PHE A 77 -4.31 -3.86 1.95
CA PHE A 77 -5.71 -4.28 1.74
C PHE A 77 -5.90 -5.62 1.03
N SER A 78 -4.85 -6.26 0.54
CA SER A 78 -4.88 -7.51 -0.23
C SER A 78 -4.71 -8.73 0.67
N VAL A 79 -5.37 -9.82 0.30
CA VAL A 79 -5.21 -11.13 0.96
C VAL A 79 -4.95 -12.22 -0.07
N ASN A 80 -4.38 -13.35 0.38
CA ASN A 80 -4.17 -14.51 -0.49
C ASN A 80 -5.49 -15.06 -1.04
N ASN A 81 -5.42 -15.70 -2.21
CA ASN A 81 -6.55 -16.40 -2.79
C ASN A 81 -7.06 -17.50 -1.84
N GLY A 82 -8.38 -17.69 -1.79
CA GLY A 82 -9.03 -18.65 -0.89
C GLY A 82 -9.28 -18.12 0.52
N ILE A 83 -8.76 -16.95 0.89
CA ILE A 83 -9.07 -16.28 2.15
C ILE A 83 -10.39 -15.51 2.00
N LYS A 84 -11.22 -15.54 3.05
CA LYS A 84 -12.44 -14.72 3.13
C LYS A 84 -12.07 -13.24 3.00
N LEU A 85 -12.79 -12.52 2.13
CA LEU A 85 -12.55 -11.09 1.93
C LEU A 85 -12.70 -10.32 3.24
N PRO A 86 -11.65 -9.58 3.66
CA PRO A 86 -11.75 -8.69 4.83
C PRO A 86 -12.80 -7.61 4.64
N PRO A 87 -13.47 -7.16 5.71
CA PRO A 87 -14.55 -6.18 5.61
C PRO A 87 -14.16 -4.88 4.91
N SER A 88 -12.91 -4.40 5.11
CA SER A 88 -12.42 -3.21 4.42
C SER A 88 -12.31 -3.43 2.91
N LEU A 89 -11.82 -4.58 2.46
CA LEU A 89 -11.73 -4.92 1.03
C LEU A 89 -13.11 -5.08 0.39
N GLN A 90 -14.07 -5.67 1.10
CA GLN A 90 -15.47 -5.73 0.63
C GLN A 90 -16.04 -4.32 0.40
N ASN A 91 -15.76 -3.37 1.30
CA ASN A 91 -16.22 -1.99 1.14
C ASN A 91 -15.48 -1.27 0.00
N ILE A 92 -14.18 -1.53 -0.20
CA ILE A 92 -13.42 -1.05 -1.36
C ILE A 92 -14.10 -1.52 -2.66
N TYR A 93 -14.50 -2.79 -2.75
CA TYR A 93 -15.18 -3.31 -3.94
C TYR A 93 -16.58 -2.74 -4.14
N LYS A 94 -17.32 -2.45 -3.06
CA LYS A 94 -18.63 -1.75 -3.17
C LYS A 94 -18.46 -0.35 -3.73
N GLU A 95 -17.47 0.40 -3.24
CA GLU A 95 -17.16 1.73 -3.78
C GLU A 95 -16.69 1.66 -5.23
N LEU A 96 -15.82 0.69 -5.56
CA LEU A 96 -15.36 0.46 -6.93
C LEU A 96 -16.53 0.17 -7.89
N ASN A 97 -17.48 -0.66 -7.48
CA ASN A 97 -18.68 -0.95 -8.26
C ASN A 97 -19.55 0.30 -8.44
N SER A 98 -19.77 1.07 -7.37
CA SER A 98 -20.55 2.31 -7.43
C SER A 98 -19.90 3.40 -8.27
N ASP A 99 -18.57 3.48 -8.27
CA ASP A 99 -17.78 4.53 -8.94
C ASP A 99 -17.53 4.23 -10.43
N LEU A 100 -17.20 2.98 -10.78
CA LEU A 100 -16.79 2.58 -12.13
C LEU A 100 -17.66 1.47 -12.75
N ASN A 101 -18.73 1.00 -12.10
CA ASN A 101 -19.55 -0.14 -12.52
C ASN A 101 -18.75 -1.45 -12.71
N ILE A 102 -17.58 -1.59 -12.08
CA ILE A 102 -16.80 -2.81 -12.10
C ILE A 102 -17.48 -3.86 -11.20
N PRO A 103 -17.72 -5.10 -11.68
CA PRO A 103 -18.34 -6.14 -10.87
C PRO A 103 -17.59 -6.40 -9.57
N ILE A 104 -18.33 -6.63 -8.48
CA ILE A 104 -17.75 -6.97 -7.17
C ILE A 104 -17.02 -8.31 -7.29
N SER A 105 -15.71 -8.30 -7.04
CA SER A 105 -14.89 -9.51 -7.07
C SER A 105 -15.05 -10.36 -5.82
N THR A 106 -14.92 -11.67 -5.99
CA THR A 106 -14.77 -12.63 -4.88
C THR A 106 -13.31 -12.95 -4.55
N LYS A 107 -12.37 -12.47 -5.37
CA LYS A 107 -10.92 -12.65 -5.16
C LYS A 107 -10.37 -11.56 -4.26
N GLY A 108 -9.43 -11.91 -3.38
CA GLY A 108 -8.82 -10.96 -2.44
C GLY A 108 -7.41 -10.49 -2.84
N ASP A 109 -6.81 -11.08 -3.86
CA ASP A 109 -5.47 -10.73 -4.31
C ASP A 109 -5.49 -9.54 -5.29
N LEU A 110 -4.88 -8.43 -4.87
CA LEU A 110 -4.78 -7.19 -5.64
C LEU A 110 -3.50 -7.09 -6.47
N THR A 111 -2.80 -8.19 -6.72
CA THR A 111 -1.59 -8.21 -7.56
C THR A 111 -1.82 -7.60 -8.95
N CYS A 112 -3.02 -7.73 -9.50
CA CYS A 112 -3.38 -7.09 -10.78
C CYS A 112 -3.28 -5.56 -10.71
N TRP A 113 -3.68 -4.93 -9.60
CA TRP A 113 -3.53 -3.49 -9.41
C TRP A 113 -2.06 -3.07 -9.30
N ALA A 114 -1.25 -3.85 -8.56
CA ALA A 114 0.18 -3.59 -8.44
C ALA A 114 0.87 -3.60 -9.82
N LYS A 115 0.50 -4.54 -10.70
CA LYS A 115 1.01 -4.63 -12.09
C LYS A 115 0.54 -3.48 -13.00
N GLU A 116 -0.56 -2.81 -12.67
CA GLU A 116 -1.02 -1.61 -13.39
C GLU A 116 -0.33 -0.31 -12.91
N GLY A 117 0.53 -0.39 -11.89
CA GLY A 117 1.25 0.76 -11.34
C GLY A 117 0.64 1.33 -10.05
N VAL A 118 -0.17 0.54 -9.34
CA VAL A 118 -0.72 0.91 -8.02
C VAL A 118 0.19 0.35 -6.92
N LEU A 119 0.97 1.21 -6.28
CA LEU A 119 1.77 0.83 -5.12
C LEU A 119 0.86 0.69 -3.88
N LEU A 120 0.58 -0.56 -3.51
CA LEU A 120 -0.22 -0.94 -2.34
C LEU A 120 0.70 -1.09 -1.12
N LEU A 121 1.03 0.02 -0.46
CA LEU A 121 2.06 0.08 0.57
C LEU A 121 1.48 0.18 1.97
N ASN A 122 1.79 -0.77 2.86
CA ASN A 122 1.58 -0.61 4.29
C ASN A 122 2.67 0.29 4.89
N THR A 123 2.35 1.10 5.87
CA THR A 123 3.33 1.95 6.57
C THR A 123 4.19 1.17 7.56
N VAL A 124 3.68 0.04 8.07
CA VAL A 124 4.40 -0.96 8.85
C VAL A 124 4.38 -2.27 8.05
N LEU A 125 5.55 -2.88 7.80
CA LEU A 125 5.66 -3.97 6.83
C LEU A 125 5.60 -5.37 7.44
N THR A 126 5.54 -5.49 8.76
CA THR A 126 5.44 -6.77 9.46
C THR A 126 4.54 -6.66 10.68
N VAL A 127 3.96 -7.79 11.13
CA VAL A 127 3.09 -7.86 12.30
C VAL A 127 3.21 -9.24 12.96
N GLU A 128 3.11 -9.33 14.28
CA GLU A 128 2.99 -10.62 14.98
C GLU A 128 1.59 -11.21 14.76
N LYS A 129 1.51 -12.54 14.71
CA LYS A 129 0.25 -13.27 14.64
C LYS A 129 -0.73 -12.79 15.72
N ASP A 130 -1.98 -12.53 15.32
CA ASP A 130 -3.09 -12.13 16.20
C ASP A 130 -2.83 -10.86 17.07
N ARG A 131 -1.80 -10.04 16.70
CA ARG A 131 -1.41 -8.84 17.46
C ARG A 131 -1.29 -7.62 16.54
N PRO A 132 -2.42 -6.98 16.14
CA PRO A 132 -2.40 -5.80 15.29
C PRO A 132 -1.52 -4.70 15.88
N ALA A 133 -0.81 -3.98 15.03
CA ALA A 133 0.13 -2.91 15.37
C ALA A 133 1.32 -3.32 16.26
N SER A 134 1.61 -4.62 16.42
CA SER A 134 2.71 -5.12 17.27
C SER A 134 4.09 -4.61 16.87
N HIS A 135 4.31 -4.29 15.58
CA HIS A 135 5.57 -3.76 15.07
C HIS A 135 5.52 -2.24 14.78
N LYS A 136 4.50 -1.54 15.31
CA LYS A 136 4.47 -0.08 15.28
C LYS A 136 5.69 0.47 16.05
N ASN A 137 6.30 1.54 15.54
CA ASN A 137 7.50 2.17 16.10
C ASN A 137 8.77 1.30 16.05
N LEU A 138 8.78 0.17 15.32
CA LEU A 138 9.99 -0.61 15.08
C LEU A 138 10.96 0.11 14.12
N GLY A 139 10.46 1.13 13.40
CA GLY A 139 11.22 1.90 12.42
C GLY A 139 10.74 1.72 10.98
N TRP A 140 9.76 0.83 10.73
CA TRP A 140 9.16 0.67 9.40
C TRP A 140 8.60 1.97 8.85
N GLU A 141 8.02 2.80 9.73
CA GLU A 141 7.45 4.09 9.36
C GLU A 141 8.52 5.02 8.77
N ASN A 142 9.76 5.00 9.26
CA ASN A 142 10.86 5.78 8.69
C ASN A 142 11.19 5.34 7.27
N PHE A 143 11.22 4.02 7.03
CA PHE A 143 11.50 3.45 5.72
C PHE A 143 10.39 3.75 4.71
N THR A 144 9.13 3.57 5.11
CA THR A 144 7.98 3.85 4.24
C THR A 144 7.76 5.35 4.02
N ASP A 145 8.12 6.20 4.98
CA ASP A 145 8.15 7.65 4.80
C ASP A 145 9.22 8.08 3.79
N ALA A 146 10.39 7.41 3.78
CA ALA A 146 11.41 7.63 2.75
C ALA A 146 10.89 7.23 1.35
N ILE A 147 10.18 6.11 1.23
CA ILE A 147 9.53 5.70 -0.02
C ILE A 147 8.56 6.78 -0.51
N ILE A 148 7.68 7.28 0.36
CA ILE A 148 6.71 8.34 0.03
C ILE A 148 7.44 9.61 -0.44
N LYS A 149 8.51 10.01 0.26
CA LYS A 149 9.33 11.18 -0.12
C LYS A 149 9.97 11.00 -1.48
N LYS A 150 10.52 9.81 -1.77
CA LYS A 150 11.10 9.52 -3.09
C LYS A 150 10.06 9.58 -4.22
N ILE A 151 8.84 9.10 -3.97
CA ILE A 151 7.74 9.25 -4.94
C ILE A 151 7.35 10.73 -5.09
N ASN A 152 7.34 11.50 -3.99
CA ASN A 152 7.05 12.94 -4.04
C ASN A 152 8.08 13.74 -4.87
N GLU A 153 9.30 13.23 -5.03
CA GLU A 153 10.34 13.83 -5.87
C GLU A 153 10.14 13.57 -7.37
N LYS A 154 9.20 12.70 -7.77
CA LYS A 154 8.97 12.39 -9.20
C LYS A 154 8.48 13.60 -9.98
N ASP A 155 8.99 13.76 -11.19
CA ASP A 155 8.46 14.75 -12.16
C ASP A 155 7.13 14.30 -12.76
N ALA A 156 6.94 13.00 -12.96
CA ALA A 156 5.68 12.44 -13.43
C ALA A 156 4.60 12.56 -12.34
N PRO A 157 3.39 13.04 -12.67
CA PRO A 157 2.27 13.11 -11.73
C PRO A 157 1.91 11.73 -11.15
N VAL A 158 1.65 11.71 -9.83
CA VAL A 158 1.23 10.50 -9.10
C VAL A 158 -0.03 10.82 -8.29
N VAL A 159 -0.92 9.85 -8.12
CA VAL A 159 -2.10 9.97 -7.27
C VAL A 159 -1.83 9.29 -5.93
N PHE A 160 -2.02 10.01 -4.83
CA PHE A 160 -1.96 9.46 -3.47
C PHE A 160 -3.38 9.31 -2.92
N ILE A 161 -3.79 8.09 -2.64
CA ILE A 161 -5.09 7.79 -2.03
C ILE A 161 -4.86 7.51 -0.54
N LEU A 162 -5.38 8.40 0.30
CA LEU A 162 -5.16 8.40 1.75
C LEU A 162 -6.48 8.12 2.49
N TRP A 163 -6.70 6.86 2.83
CA TRP A 163 -7.90 6.41 3.51
C TRP A 163 -7.71 6.35 5.02
N GLY A 164 -8.47 7.19 5.74
CA GLY A 164 -8.46 7.27 7.20
C GLY A 164 -7.31 8.12 7.76
N ASN A 165 -7.41 8.43 9.05
CA ASN A 165 -6.49 9.37 9.71
C ASN A 165 -5.03 8.90 9.68
N PHE A 166 -4.81 7.58 9.75
CA PHE A 166 -3.47 7.00 9.73
C PHE A 166 -2.72 7.30 8.42
N ALA A 167 -3.42 7.16 7.27
CA ALA A 167 -2.85 7.51 5.98
C ALA A 167 -2.77 9.04 5.78
N LYS A 168 -3.78 9.79 6.24
CA LYS A 168 -3.84 11.25 6.08
C LYS A 168 -2.68 11.99 6.78
N ILE A 169 -2.14 11.45 7.87
CA ILE A 169 -0.96 12.03 8.55
C ILE A 169 0.23 12.12 7.57
N LYS A 170 0.34 11.21 6.60
CA LYS A 170 1.41 11.19 5.60
C LYS A 170 1.28 12.27 4.53
N LYS A 171 0.16 12.99 4.47
CA LYS A 171 -0.06 14.12 3.55
C LYS A 171 1.03 15.19 3.65
N SER A 172 1.57 15.43 4.83
CA SER A 172 2.66 16.40 5.04
C SER A 172 3.95 16.05 4.30
N LEU A 173 4.12 14.79 3.87
CA LEU A 173 5.26 14.33 3.07
C LEU A 173 5.08 14.54 1.57
N ILE A 174 3.84 14.87 1.14
CA ILE A 174 3.45 15.01 -0.27
C ILE A 174 3.28 16.49 -0.56
N THR A 175 4.35 17.14 -0.96
CA THR A 175 4.43 18.60 -1.15
C THR A 175 4.50 19.02 -2.62
N ASN A 176 4.80 18.09 -3.52
CA ASN A 176 4.90 18.39 -4.94
C ASN A 176 3.52 18.65 -5.55
N PRO A 177 3.27 19.86 -6.08
CA PRO A 177 1.94 20.26 -6.59
C PRO A 177 1.52 19.52 -7.87
N LYS A 178 2.43 18.76 -8.50
CA LYS A 178 2.11 17.90 -9.65
C LYS A 178 1.27 16.68 -9.24
N HIS A 179 1.29 16.30 -7.98
CA HIS A 179 0.60 15.11 -7.49
C HIS A 179 -0.83 15.41 -7.06
N LEU A 180 -1.72 14.44 -7.21
CA LEU A 180 -3.08 14.51 -6.69
C LEU A 180 -3.18 13.76 -5.36
N ILE A 181 -3.78 14.39 -4.35
CA ILE A 181 -4.12 13.74 -3.09
C ILE A 181 -5.63 13.54 -3.02
N ILE A 182 -6.07 12.30 -2.84
CA ILE A 182 -7.47 11.93 -2.64
C ILE A 182 -7.61 11.43 -1.21
N GLU A 183 -8.38 12.15 -0.39
CA GLU A 183 -8.61 11.81 1.01
C GLU A 183 -10.05 11.38 1.24
N SER A 184 -10.25 10.37 2.08
CA SER A 184 -11.56 9.99 2.62
C SER A 184 -11.44 9.36 4.01
N SER A 185 -12.55 8.95 4.61
CA SER A 185 -12.52 8.07 5.77
C SER A 185 -11.97 6.68 5.38
N HIS A 186 -11.65 5.86 6.37
CA HIS A 186 -11.13 4.51 6.12
C HIS A 186 -12.26 3.58 5.64
N PRO A 187 -11.99 2.60 4.74
CA PRO A 187 -13.00 1.66 4.23
C PRO A 187 -13.51 0.63 5.26
N SER A 188 -13.03 0.66 6.52
CA SER A 188 -13.52 -0.26 7.55
C SER A 188 -15.01 -0.04 7.83
N PRO A 189 -15.75 -1.08 8.29
CA PRO A 189 -17.17 -0.94 8.66
C PRO A 189 -17.44 0.17 9.68
N PHE A 190 -16.46 0.49 10.54
CA PHE A 190 -16.61 1.54 11.57
C PHE A 190 -16.58 2.96 11.01
N SER A 191 -16.09 3.17 9.78
CA SER A 191 -15.88 4.51 9.23
C SER A 191 -16.31 4.71 7.78
N CYS A 192 -16.62 3.65 7.05
CA CYS A 192 -16.91 3.75 5.61
C CYS A 192 -18.10 4.63 5.28
N ASN A 193 -19.08 4.74 6.18
CA ASN A 193 -20.26 5.60 6.01
C ASN A 193 -19.99 7.08 6.28
N TYR A 194 -18.79 7.43 6.79
CA TYR A 194 -18.42 8.81 7.12
C TYR A 194 -17.53 9.45 6.03
N GLY A 195 -17.84 9.16 4.75
CA GLY A 195 -17.21 9.80 3.61
C GLY A 195 -16.22 8.93 2.82
N PHE A 196 -16.17 7.60 3.05
CA PHE A 196 -15.52 6.67 2.13
C PHE A 196 -16.45 6.34 0.97
N PHE A 197 -17.66 5.86 1.25
CA PHE A 197 -18.67 5.66 0.20
C PHE A 197 -19.06 6.98 -0.44
N GLY A 198 -19.04 6.98 -1.78
CA GLY A 198 -19.29 8.16 -2.59
C GLY A 198 -18.07 9.10 -2.75
N SER A 199 -16.89 8.76 -2.22
CA SER A 199 -15.66 9.55 -2.40
C SER A 199 -15.08 9.45 -3.81
N ARG A 200 -15.49 8.44 -4.59
CA ARG A 200 -15.13 8.20 -5.99
C ARG A 200 -13.61 8.24 -6.26
N PRO A 201 -12.81 7.50 -5.50
CA PRO A 201 -11.36 7.59 -5.61
C PRO A 201 -10.85 7.04 -6.94
N PHE A 202 -11.51 6.06 -7.52
CA PHE A 202 -11.06 5.35 -8.71
C PHE A 202 -11.30 6.16 -10.00
N SER A 203 -12.50 6.70 -10.19
CA SER A 203 -12.81 7.58 -11.34
C SER A 203 -12.03 8.88 -11.28
N ARG A 204 -11.85 9.47 -10.09
CA ARG A 204 -11.01 10.67 -9.88
C ARG A 204 -9.55 10.40 -10.21
N THR A 205 -9.03 9.22 -9.84
CA THR A 205 -7.68 8.76 -10.18
C THR A 205 -7.53 8.69 -11.70
N ASN A 206 -8.41 7.95 -12.37
CA ASN A 206 -8.31 7.74 -13.82
C ASN A 206 -8.50 9.04 -14.60
N LYS A 207 -9.42 9.91 -14.16
CA LYS A 207 -9.57 11.24 -14.73
C LYS A 207 -8.26 12.03 -14.67
N PHE A 208 -7.62 12.09 -13.50
CA PHE A 208 -6.35 12.81 -13.33
C PHE A 208 -5.22 12.21 -14.16
N LEU A 209 -5.08 10.89 -14.20
CA LEU A 209 -4.07 10.22 -15.03
C LEU A 209 -4.26 10.56 -16.51
N LYS A 210 -5.49 10.49 -17.02
CA LYS A 210 -5.84 10.82 -18.39
C LYS A 210 -5.55 12.28 -18.73
N GLU A 211 -5.89 13.22 -17.86
CA GLU A 211 -5.61 14.66 -18.03
C GLU A 211 -4.10 14.96 -18.09
N ASN A 212 -3.26 14.09 -17.53
CA ASN A 212 -1.81 14.17 -17.56
C ASN A 212 -1.16 13.25 -18.61
N ASN A 213 -1.93 12.69 -19.55
CA ASN A 213 -1.45 11.78 -20.61
C ASN A 213 -0.80 10.50 -20.07
N ILE A 214 -1.23 10.04 -18.89
CA ILE A 214 -0.79 8.79 -18.26
C ILE A 214 -1.90 7.75 -18.48
N LYS A 215 -1.49 6.51 -18.82
CA LYS A 215 -2.45 5.40 -18.99
C LYS A 215 -3.25 5.18 -17.71
N GLU A 216 -4.56 5.15 -17.84
CA GLU A 216 -5.52 4.85 -16.79
C GLU A 216 -5.26 3.47 -16.16
N ILE A 217 -5.71 3.27 -14.93
CA ILE A 217 -5.62 1.99 -14.21
C ILE A 217 -6.84 1.14 -14.54
N ASP A 218 -6.62 -0.12 -14.93
CA ASP A 218 -7.67 -1.15 -14.92
C ASP A 218 -7.83 -1.69 -13.49
N PHE A 219 -8.84 -1.19 -12.78
CA PHE A 219 -9.14 -1.63 -11.42
C PHE A 219 -9.92 -2.95 -11.36
N THR A 220 -10.13 -3.64 -12.47
CA THR A 220 -10.77 -4.97 -12.48
C THR A 220 -9.90 -5.98 -11.73
N VAL A 221 -10.49 -6.72 -10.79
CA VAL A 221 -9.78 -7.78 -10.05
C VAL A 221 -10.01 -9.10 -10.78
N LYS A 222 -8.94 -9.64 -11.34
CA LYS A 222 -8.92 -10.84 -12.22
C LYS A 222 -8.50 -12.10 -11.48
#